data_d00df4038d265a03e7c2665e7031209c
#
_entry.id   d00df4038d265a03e7c2665e7031209c
#
_cell.length_a   1.000
_cell.length_b   1.000
_cell.length_c   1.000
_cell.angle_alpha   90.00
_cell.angle_beta   90.00
_cell.angle_gamma   90.00
#
_symmetry.space_group_name_H-M   'P 1'
#
loop_
_entity.id
_entity.type
_entity.pdbx_description
1 polymer ?
#
loop_
_entity_poly.entity_id
_entity_poly.type
_entity_poly.pdbx_seq_one_letter_code
_entity_poly.pdbx_strand_id
1 'polypeptide(L)'
;MKHFKGIAAMALNRVIGAGNKIPWHLPEDFKWFKKTTIGNVIVMGRRTFESLGRPLPNRKNLVLTRHPQRLVKRHPEIFGEYHEWRGGQRVGNTLKKPYQFEFRFTKDEKDGQTEILIVNSVEKVNPADFQTDTFICGGAEIYAQMLPRCSDLYLTVVKREVEGDAVFPPFEDKFDLVETLRDEPEFKIVHYRRRSLLQ
;
A
#
# COMPACT_ATOMS: atom_id res chain seq x y z
N MET A 1 8.34 -18.37 -3.27
CA MET A 1 8.08 -17.17 -4.12
C MET A 1 7.47 -16.09 -3.24
N LYS A 2 7.90 -14.83 -3.32
CA LYS A 2 7.27 -13.73 -2.56
C LYS A 2 5.98 -13.30 -3.25
N HIS A 3 4.93 -13.06 -2.47
CA HIS A 3 3.62 -12.64 -2.94
C HIS A 3 3.25 -11.28 -2.33
N PHE A 4 2.33 -10.59 -2.97
CA PHE A 4 1.68 -9.43 -2.38
C PHE A 4 0.72 -9.86 -1.27
N LYS A 5 0.55 -8.99 -0.28
CA LYS A 5 -0.48 -9.10 0.77
C LYS A 5 -1.39 -7.88 0.68
N GLY A 6 -2.68 -8.08 0.69
CA GLY A 6 -3.65 -6.99 0.81
C GLY A 6 -3.79 -6.56 2.27
N ILE A 7 -3.90 -5.27 2.54
CA ILE A 7 -4.27 -4.73 3.86
C ILE A 7 -5.22 -3.57 3.67
N ALA A 8 -6.39 -3.64 4.30
CA ALA A 8 -7.46 -2.66 4.12
C ALA A 8 -8.35 -2.56 5.35
N ALA A 9 -9.09 -1.46 5.46
CA ALA A 9 -10.26 -1.35 6.32
C ALA A 9 -11.47 -0.97 5.48
N MET A 10 -12.61 -1.60 5.69
CA MET A 10 -13.89 -1.30 5.02
C MET A 10 -15.06 -1.36 5.98
N ALA A 11 -16.09 -0.57 5.70
CA ALA A 11 -17.38 -0.65 6.38
C ALA A 11 -18.21 -1.86 5.88
N LEU A 12 -19.34 -2.16 6.55
CA LEU A 12 -20.21 -3.27 6.15
C LEU A 12 -20.72 -3.15 4.71
N ASN A 13 -20.97 -1.93 4.25
CA ASN A 13 -21.36 -1.62 2.87
C ASN A 13 -20.15 -1.43 1.93
N ARG A 14 -18.97 -1.95 2.31
CA ARG A 14 -17.71 -1.96 1.54
C ARG A 14 -17.06 -0.59 1.30
N VAL A 15 -17.58 0.48 1.85
CA VAL A 15 -16.97 1.80 1.74
C VAL A 15 -15.60 1.79 2.42
N ILE A 16 -14.59 2.38 1.76
CA ILE A 16 -13.21 2.52 2.23
C ILE A 16 -12.75 3.99 2.29
N GLY A 17 -13.58 4.90 1.78
CA GLY A 17 -13.25 6.33 1.76
C GLY A 17 -14.42 7.20 1.35
N ALA A 18 -14.37 8.46 1.80
CA ALA A 18 -15.30 9.53 1.48
C ALA A 18 -14.51 10.82 1.27
N GLY A 19 -14.57 11.40 0.06
CA GLY A 19 -13.88 12.67 -0.27
C GLY A 19 -12.37 12.65 0.04
N ASN A 20 -11.66 11.59 -0.30
CA ASN A 20 -10.24 11.34 0.03
C ASN A 20 -9.91 11.20 1.54
N LYS A 21 -10.89 10.92 2.39
CA LYS A 21 -10.68 10.67 3.82
C LYS A 21 -11.24 9.30 4.20
N ILE A 22 -10.71 8.72 5.28
CA ILE A 22 -11.29 7.54 5.92
C ILE A 22 -12.48 8.04 6.76
N PRO A 23 -13.72 7.53 6.54
CA PRO A 23 -14.93 8.07 7.18
C PRO A 23 -15.16 7.57 8.61
N TRP A 24 -14.12 7.08 9.28
CA TRP A 24 -14.13 6.67 10.68
C TRP A 24 -12.81 7.00 11.36
N HIS A 25 -12.82 6.97 12.68
CA HIS A 25 -11.63 7.11 13.50
C HIS A 25 -11.54 5.94 14.47
N LEU A 26 -10.61 5.00 14.20
CA LEU A 26 -10.36 3.79 14.96
C LEU A 26 -8.88 3.72 15.35
N PRO A 27 -8.47 4.31 16.48
CA PRO A 27 -7.05 4.38 16.87
C PRO A 27 -6.37 3.01 16.97
N GLU A 28 -7.10 1.99 17.40
CA GLU A 28 -6.57 0.64 17.55
C GLU A 28 -6.32 -0.04 16.19
N ASP A 29 -7.14 0.23 15.18
CA ASP A 29 -6.89 -0.22 13.81
C ASP A 29 -5.65 0.47 13.22
N PHE A 30 -5.49 1.78 13.44
CA PHE A 30 -4.29 2.50 13.01
C PHE A 30 -3.02 1.98 13.69
N LYS A 31 -3.06 1.63 14.97
CA LYS A 31 -1.94 1.01 15.69
C LYS A 31 -1.60 -0.36 15.09
N TRP A 32 -2.61 -1.18 14.82
CA TRP A 32 -2.44 -2.48 14.20
C TRP A 32 -1.85 -2.35 12.79
N PHE A 33 -2.41 -1.49 11.95
CA PHE A 33 -1.89 -1.19 10.61
C PHE A 33 -0.41 -0.75 10.67
N LYS A 34 -0.07 0.18 11.58
CA LYS A 34 1.31 0.63 11.77
C LYS A 34 2.22 -0.55 12.14
N LYS A 35 1.83 -1.35 13.13
CA LYS A 35 2.60 -2.51 13.60
C LYS A 35 2.84 -3.53 12.48
N THR A 36 1.82 -3.80 11.68
CA THR A 36 1.87 -4.79 10.59
C THR A 36 2.73 -4.32 9.42
N THR A 37 2.74 -3.02 9.13
CA THR A 37 3.40 -2.49 7.92
C THR A 37 4.77 -1.86 8.16
N ILE A 38 5.17 -1.58 9.40
CA ILE A 38 6.48 -0.97 9.69
C ILE A 38 7.63 -1.87 9.21
N GLY A 39 8.66 -1.28 8.61
CA GLY A 39 9.79 -2.00 8.02
C GLY A 39 9.49 -2.67 6.68
N ASN A 40 8.26 -2.59 6.19
CA ASN A 40 7.80 -3.25 4.97
C ASN A 40 7.57 -2.26 3.82
N VAL A 41 7.25 -2.82 2.65
CA VAL A 41 6.81 -2.05 1.47
C VAL A 41 5.30 -1.87 1.53
N ILE A 42 4.83 -0.65 1.35
CA ILE A 42 3.41 -0.33 1.19
C ILE A 42 3.16 0.25 -0.20
N VAL A 43 2.24 -0.33 -0.93
CA VAL A 43 1.88 0.06 -2.30
C VAL A 43 0.54 0.78 -2.29
N MET A 44 0.53 1.98 -2.82
CA MET A 44 -0.69 2.80 -2.85
C MET A 44 -0.79 3.63 -4.13
N GLY A 45 -1.99 4.00 -4.51
CA GLY A 45 -2.23 4.95 -5.58
C GLY A 45 -1.93 6.40 -5.15
N ARG A 46 -1.69 7.27 -6.13
CA ARG A 46 -1.41 8.69 -5.91
C ARG A 46 -2.42 9.38 -4.98
N ARG A 47 -3.73 9.17 -5.20
CA ARG A 47 -4.78 9.80 -4.36
C ARG A 47 -4.67 9.40 -2.89
N THR A 48 -4.39 8.13 -2.61
CA THR A 48 -4.16 7.66 -1.24
C THR A 48 -2.91 8.29 -0.64
N PHE A 49 -1.81 8.39 -1.41
CA PHE A 49 -0.60 9.06 -0.97
C PHE A 49 -0.85 10.54 -0.64
N GLU A 50 -1.53 11.27 -1.53
CA GLU A 50 -1.89 12.68 -1.31
C GLU A 50 -2.82 12.86 -0.10
N SER A 51 -3.75 11.92 0.16
CA SER A 51 -4.65 11.98 1.32
C SER A 51 -3.95 11.77 2.67
N LEU A 52 -2.82 11.05 2.67
CA LEU A 52 -1.98 10.90 3.86
C LEU A 52 -1.21 12.19 4.19
N GLY A 53 -0.99 13.06 3.20
CA GLY A 53 -0.27 14.31 3.33
C GLY A 53 1.24 14.17 3.57
N ARG A 54 1.71 12.97 3.88
CA ARG A 54 3.13 12.64 4.08
C ARG A 54 3.36 11.15 3.88
N PRO A 55 4.59 10.74 3.50
CA PRO A 55 4.96 9.33 3.51
C PRO A 55 4.86 8.74 4.91
N LEU A 56 4.51 7.48 4.98
CA LEU A 56 4.47 6.77 6.25
C LEU A 56 5.90 6.43 6.68
N PRO A 57 6.34 6.86 7.89
CA PRO A 57 7.72 6.70 8.33
C PRO A 57 8.14 5.24 8.54
N ASN A 58 9.43 4.98 8.36
CA ASN A 58 10.07 3.67 8.50
C ASN A 58 9.45 2.59 7.59
N ARG A 59 9.08 2.97 6.37
CA ARG A 59 8.51 2.11 5.33
C ARG A 59 8.99 2.53 3.95
N LYS A 60 8.93 1.58 3.02
CA LYS A 60 9.08 1.91 1.60
C LYS A 60 7.69 2.24 1.04
N ASN A 61 7.43 3.52 0.81
CA ASN A 61 6.17 4.01 0.25
C ASN A 61 6.24 3.94 -1.28
N LEU A 62 5.64 2.91 -1.89
CA LEU A 62 5.58 2.75 -3.33
C LEU A 62 4.29 3.39 -3.85
N VAL A 63 4.44 4.46 -4.62
CA VAL A 63 3.32 5.26 -5.13
C VAL A 63 3.11 5.00 -6.63
N LEU A 64 1.92 4.53 -6.97
CA LEU A 64 1.48 4.29 -8.33
C LEU A 64 0.81 5.54 -8.91
N THR A 65 1.37 6.07 -10.01
CA THR A 65 0.80 7.21 -10.73
C THR A 65 1.21 7.22 -12.20
N ARG A 66 0.29 7.47 -13.10
CA ARG A 66 0.57 7.64 -14.54
C ARG A 66 1.45 8.87 -14.87
N HIS A 67 1.58 9.80 -13.91
CA HIS A 67 2.29 11.07 -14.09
C HIS A 67 3.32 11.32 -12.96
N PRO A 68 4.41 10.56 -12.86
CA PRO A 68 5.42 10.66 -11.80
C PRO A 68 5.98 12.08 -11.63
N GLN A 69 6.41 12.73 -12.73
CA GLN A 69 6.99 14.08 -12.70
C GLN A 69 5.99 15.12 -12.19
N ARG A 70 4.69 14.95 -12.53
CA ARG A 70 3.64 15.87 -12.07
C ARG A 70 3.40 15.73 -10.58
N LEU A 71 3.48 14.51 -10.02
CA LEU A 71 3.36 14.27 -8.57
C LEU A 71 4.50 14.99 -7.83
N VAL A 72 5.75 14.77 -8.25
CA VAL A 72 6.92 15.38 -7.60
C VAL A 72 6.85 16.93 -7.67
N LYS A 73 6.55 17.49 -8.85
CA LYS A 73 6.44 18.94 -9.02
C LYS A 73 5.32 19.58 -8.20
N ARG A 74 4.23 18.85 -7.93
CA ARG A 74 3.06 19.36 -7.21
C ARG A 74 3.27 19.42 -5.71
N HIS A 75 4.17 18.60 -5.17
CA HIS A 75 4.38 18.42 -3.74
C HIS A 75 5.83 18.66 -3.33
N PRO A 76 6.41 19.86 -3.62
CA PRO A 76 7.77 20.18 -3.22
C PRO A 76 7.96 20.14 -1.70
N GLU A 77 6.91 20.41 -0.92
CA GLU A 77 6.88 20.30 0.54
C GLU A 77 7.12 18.88 1.05
N ILE A 78 6.69 17.87 0.28
CA ILE A 78 6.93 16.46 0.62
C ILE A 78 8.32 16.04 0.12
N PHE A 79 8.58 16.22 -1.18
CA PHE A 79 9.78 15.67 -1.82
C PHE A 79 11.06 16.47 -1.49
N GLY A 80 10.96 17.75 -1.16
CA GLY A 80 12.09 18.60 -0.79
C GLY A 80 12.75 18.21 0.54
N GLU A 81 12.06 17.47 1.41
CA GLU A 81 12.64 16.93 2.65
C GLU A 81 13.45 15.64 2.46
N TYR A 82 13.45 15.08 1.24
CA TYR A 82 14.07 13.78 0.93
C TYR A 82 15.23 13.94 -0.04
N HIS A 83 16.25 13.10 0.14
CA HIS A 83 17.33 12.98 -0.83
C HIS A 83 16.86 12.21 -2.06
N GLU A 84 16.84 12.89 -3.23
CA GLU A 84 16.58 12.21 -4.50
C GLU A 84 17.77 11.32 -4.85
N TRP A 85 17.51 10.03 -5.00
CA TRP A 85 18.55 9.11 -5.44
C TRP A 85 18.63 9.09 -6.98
N ARG A 86 19.72 9.62 -7.52
CA ARG A 86 20.05 9.64 -8.95
C ARG A 86 21.19 8.67 -9.22
N GLY A 87 20.98 7.38 -9.03
CA GLY A 87 22.07 6.43 -9.21
C GLY A 87 21.64 5.14 -9.88
N GLY A 88 22.14 4.89 -11.09
CA GLY A 88 22.39 3.55 -11.56
C GLY A 88 23.78 3.15 -11.10
N GLN A 89 23.95 2.06 -10.33
CA GLN A 89 25.27 1.47 -10.18
C GLN A 89 25.76 1.01 -11.56
N ARG A 90 26.84 1.60 -12.06
CA ARG A 90 27.57 1.05 -13.20
C ARG A 90 28.29 -0.22 -12.74
N VAL A 91 27.84 -1.35 -13.22
CA VAL A 91 28.62 -2.59 -13.17
C VAL A 91 29.12 -2.84 -14.59
N GLY A 92 30.39 -2.47 -14.84
CA GLY A 92 30.96 -2.47 -16.17
C GLY A 92 30.34 -1.41 -17.09
N ASN A 93 30.30 -1.65 -18.39
CA ASN A 93 29.72 -0.73 -19.38
C ASN A 93 28.19 -0.79 -19.48
N THR A 94 27.51 -1.60 -18.66
CA THR A 94 26.06 -1.76 -18.69
C THR A 94 25.43 -1.09 -17.47
N LEU A 95 24.54 -0.12 -17.69
CA LEU A 95 23.63 0.40 -16.68
C LEU A 95 22.66 -0.74 -16.29
N LYS A 96 22.98 -1.50 -15.25
CA LYS A 96 21.94 -2.30 -14.58
C LYS A 96 21.03 -1.30 -13.90
N LYS A 97 19.84 -1.08 -14.44
CA LYS A 97 18.72 -0.45 -13.76
C LYS A 97 18.28 -1.45 -12.67
N PRO A 98 18.64 -1.26 -11.39
CA PRO A 98 18.28 -2.26 -10.36
C PRO A 98 16.79 -2.27 -10.11
N TYR A 99 16.07 -1.20 -10.44
CA TYR A 99 14.63 -1.10 -10.22
C TYR A 99 13.96 -0.29 -11.33
N GLN A 100 12.73 -0.68 -11.69
CA GLN A 100 11.89 0.00 -12.69
C GLN A 100 11.17 1.23 -12.09
N PHE A 101 11.80 1.91 -11.10
CA PHE A 101 11.23 3.11 -10.50
C PHE A 101 11.58 4.34 -11.33
N GLU A 102 10.59 5.23 -11.53
CA GLU A 102 10.79 6.51 -12.17
C GLU A 102 11.55 7.48 -11.25
N PHE A 103 11.24 7.43 -9.93
CA PHE A 103 11.89 8.22 -8.90
C PHE A 103 12.06 7.40 -7.62
N ARG A 104 13.14 7.68 -6.90
CA ARG A 104 13.40 7.19 -5.55
C ARG A 104 13.88 8.33 -4.68
N PHE A 105 13.26 8.49 -3.53
CA PHE A 105 13.62 9.46 -2.50
C PHE A 105 13.83 8.73 -1.18
N THR A 106 14.81 9.19 -0.39
CA THR A 106 15.15 8.57 0.91
C THR A 106 15.31 9.63 1.97
N LYS A 107 14.91 9.31 3.20
CA LYS A 107 15.13 10.11 4.39
C LYS A 107 15.45 9.17 5.56
N ASP A 108 16.55 9.40 6.23
CA ASP A 108 16.90 8.67 7.45
C ASP A 108 16.03 9.17 8.60
N GLU A 109 15.50 8.24 9.37
CA GLU A 109 14.68 8.46 10.55
C GLU A 109 15.42 7.92 11.78
N LYS A 110 15.03 8.34 12.99
CA LYS A 110 15.65 7.89 14.24
C LYS A 110 15.72 6.36 14.37
N ASP A 111 14.65 5.68 13.93
CA ASP A 111 14.50 4.23 14.11
C ASP A 111 14.44 3.49 12.77
N GLY A 112 15.06 4.03 11.70
CA GLY A 112 15.08 3.39 10.38
C GLY A 112 15.15 4.38 9.23
N GLN A 113 14.64 3.97 8.05
CA GLN A 113 14.66 4.80 6.85
C GLN A 113 13.26 4.84 6.22
N THR A 114 12.84 6.02 5.80
CA THR A 114 11.65 6.22 4.98
C THR A 114 12.05 6.38 3.53
N GLU A 115 11.47 5.55 2.66
CA GLU A 115 11.68 5.64 1.22
C GLU A 115 10.36 5.98 0.50
N ILE A 116 10.46 6.76 -0.58
CA ILE A 116 9.36 6.97 -1.53
C ILE A 116 9.85 6.45 -2.88
N LEU A 117 9.13 5.49 -3.43
CA LEU A 117 9.36 4.89 -4.73
C LEU A 117 8.18 5.23 -5.63
N ILE A 118 8.41 5.81 -6.80
CA ILE A 118 7.33 6.19 -7.71
C ILE A 118 7.42 5.35 -8.98
N VAL A 119 6.33 4.70 -9.35
CA VAL A 119 6.19 3.89 -10.55
C VAL A 119 4.93 4.30 -11.33
N ASN A 120 4.98 4.12 -12.65
CA ASN A 120 3.88 4.54 -13.53
C ASN A 120 2.91 3.40 -13.89
N SER A 121 3.15 2.17 -13.42
CA SER A 121 2.34 1.00 -13.78
C SER A 121 2.43 -0.09 -12.72
N VAL A 122 1.35 -0.84 -12.52
CA VAL A 122 1.27 -1.96 -11.57
C VAL A 122 2.10 -3.18 -12.01
N GLU A 123 2.32 -3.33 -13.32
CA GLU A 123 3.12 -4.41 -13.91
C GLU A 123 4.60 -4.29 -13.53
N LYS A 124 5.06 -3.07 -13.27
CA LYS A 124 6.43 -2.79 -12.83
C LYS A 124 6.70 -3.15 -11.37
N VAL A 125 5.66 -3.47 -10.61
CA VAL A 125 5.79 -3.82 -9.19
C VAL A 125 5.91 -5.33 -9.06
N ASN A 126 7.06 -5.78 -8.55
CA ASN A 126 7.30 -7.19 -8.26
C ASN A 126 7.70 -7.35 -6.78
N PRO A 127 6.97 -8.15 -5.98
CA PRO A 127 7.30 -8.33 -4.57
C PRO A 127 8.65 -9.03 -4.35
N ALA A 128 9.17 -9.75 -5.35
CA ALA A 128 10.48 -10.37 -5.30
C ALA A 128 11.65 -9.36 -5.29
N ASP A 129 11.41 -8.13 -5.74
CA ASP A 129 12.42 -7.06 -5.75
C ASP A 129 12.72 -6.53 -4.34
N PHE A 130 11.91 -6.89 -3.34
CA PHE A 130 12.04 -6.42 -1.96
C PHE A 130 12.43 -7.56 -1.01
N GLN A 131 13.24 -7.23 -0.01
CA GLN A 131 13.62 -8.21 1.03
C GLN A 131 12.49 -8.46 2.03
N THR A 132 11.63 -7.47 2.24
CA THR A 132 10.51 -7.47 3.19
C THR A 132 9.19 -7.76 2.50
N ASP A 133 8.10 -7.86 3.28
CA ASP A 133 6.75 -8.03 2.76
C ASP A 133 6.29 -6.80 1.96
N THR A 134 5.38 -7.03 1.02
CA THR A 134 4.81 -5.99 0.17
C THR A 134 3.30 -5.96 0.34
N PHE A 135 2.80 -4.91 1.01
CA PHE A 135 1.38 -4.71 1.31
C PHE A 135 0.72 -3.76 0.31
N ILE A 136 -0.40 -4.18 -0.26
CA ILE A 136 -1.27 -3.35 -1.08
C ILE A 136 -2.21 -2.59 -0.15
N CYS A 137 -2.12 -1.25 -0.14
CA CYS A 137 -2.79 -0.35 0.81
C CYS A 137 -3.83 0.57 0.17
N GLY A 138 -4.15 0.37 -1.12
CA GLY A 138 -5.26 1.08 -1.75
C GLY A 138 -4.84 2.23 -2.68
N GLY A 139 -5.77 3.13 -3.14
CA GLY A 139 -7.25 3.02 -2.97
C GLY A 139 -7.96 1.98 -3.82
N ALA A 140 -9.24 2.22 -4.05
CA ALA A 140 -10.14 1.27 -4.71
C ALA A 140 -9.60 0.74 -6.06
N GLU A 141 -9.09 1.61 -6.94
CA GLU A 141 -8.51 1.23 -8.23
C GLU A 141 -7.28 0.32 -8.07
N ILE A 142 -6.45 0.57 -7.05
CA ILE A 142 -5.25 -0.23 -6.79
C ILE A 142 -5.64 -1.58 -6.20
N TYR A 143 -6.61 -1.63 -5.28
CA TYR A 143 -7.15 -2.90 -4.80
C TYR A 143 -7.74 -3.72 -5.95
N ALA A 144 -8.56 -3.13 -6.82
CA ALA A 144 -9.17 -3.83 -7.94
C ALA A 144 -8.12 -4.49 -8.86
N GLN A 145 -6.99 -3.80 -9.12
CA GLN A 145 -5.94 -4.30 -10.00
C GLN A 145 -4.98 -5.29 -9.30
N MET A 146 -4.73 -5.14 -8.01
CA MET A 146 -3.65 -5.87 -7.34
C MET A 146 -4.12 -6.97 -6.39
N LEU A 147 -5.36 -6.94 -5.86
CA LEU A 147 -5.89 -8.05 -5.06
C LEU A 147 -5.83 -9.41 -5.78
N PRO A 148 -6.08 -9.50 -7.11
CA PRO A 148 -5.88 -10.73 -7.83
C PRO A 148 -4.46 -11.31 -7.77
N ARG A 149 -3.47 -10.53 -7.37
CA ARG A 149 -2.05 -10.90 -7.25
C ARG A 149 -1.63 -11.15 -5.80
N CYS A 150 -2.53 -10.94 -4.83
CA CYS A 150 -2.26 -11.14 -3.41
C CYS A 150 -2.45 -12.60 -3.00
N SER A 151 -1.57 -13.12 -2.15
CA SER A 151 -1.74 -14.43 -1.49
C SER A 151 -2.64 -14.33 -0.26
N ASP A 152 -2.57 -13.21 0.44
CA ASP A 152 -3.26 -12.96 1.70
C ASP A 152 -3.96 -11.59 1.67
N LEU A 153 -5.05 -11.47 2.41
CA LEU A 153 -5.76 -10.22 2.64
C LEU A 153 -6.05 -10.08 4.14
N TYR A 154 -5.49 -9.04 4.73
CA TYR A 154 -5.79 -8.59 6.08
C TYR A 154 -6.83 -7.48 6.01
N LEU A 155 -8.04 -7.75 6.50
CA LEU A 155 -9.17 -6.85 6.34
C LEU A 155 -9.75 -6.47 7.70
N THR A 156 -9.73 -5.18 7.99
CA THR A 156 -10.52 -4.61 9.07
C THR A 156 -11.93 -4.37 8.59
N VAL A 157 -12.91 -5.02 9.19
CA VAL A 157 -14.32 -4.82 8.92
C VAL A 157 -14.91 -3.95 10.03
N VAL A 158 -15.22 -2.71 9.70
CA VAL A 158 -15.90 -1.76 10.60
C VAL A 158 -17.37 -2.16 10.69
N LYS A 159 -17.88 -2.41 11.90
CA LYS A 159 -19.20 -3.01 12.17
C LYS A 159 -20.37 -2.03 12.01
N ARG A 160 -20.29 -1.15 11.03
CA ARG A 160 -21.36 -0.22 10.64
C ARG A 160 -21.29 0.11 9.15
N GLU A 161 -22.35 0.61 8.58
CA GLU A 161 -22.37 1.24 7.28
C GLU A 161 -21.97 2.71 7.39
N VAL A 162 -21.38 3.26 6.36
CA VAL A 162 -20.98 4.67 6.26
C VAL A 162 -21.22 5.18 4.84
N GLU A 163 -21.45 6.48 4.69
CA GLU A 163 -21.48 7.11 3.38
C GLU A 163 -20.06 7.28 2.83
N GLY A 164 -19.90 7.11 1.52
CA GLY A 164 -18.61 7.28 0.86
C GLY A 164 -18.65 7.01 -0.62
N ASP A 165 -17.59 7.42 -1.30
CA ASP A 165 -17.44 7.39 -2.77
C ASP A 165 -16.41 6.36 -3.25
N ALA A 166 -15.61 5.81 -2.35
CA ALA A 166 -14.65 4.76 -2.65
C ALA A 166 -15.08 3.43 -2.02
N VAL A 167 -15.16 2.38 -2.82
CA VAL A 167 -15.67 1.05 -2.42
C VAL A 167 -14.61 -0.02 -2.63
N PHE A 168 -14.46 -0.93 -1.66
CA PHE A 168 -13.58 -2.08 -1.77
C PHE A 168 -14.11 -3.07 -2.80
N PRO A 169 -13.25 -3.61 -3.72
CA PRO A 169 -13.70 -4.54 -4.74
C PRO A 169 -14.15 -5.88 -4.14
N PRO A 170 -15.03 -6.62 -4.82
CA PRO A 170 -15.39 -7.99 -4.44
C PRO A 170 -14.15 -8.89 -4.39
N PHE A 171 -14.08 -9.77 -3.39
CA PHE A 171 -12.94 -10.66 -3.17
C PHE A 171 -13.33 -12.05 -2.66
N GLU A 172 -14.56 -12.21 -2.20
CA GLU A 172 -15.06 -13.38 -1.47
C GLU A 172 -15.03 -14.66 -2.31
N ASP A 173 -15.14 -14.53 -3.62
CA ASP A 173 -15.01 -15.63 -4.58
C ASP A 173 -13.58 -16.16 -4.73
N LYS A 174 -12.59 -15.36 -4.30
CA LYS A 174 -11.15 -15.63 -4.51
C LYS A 174 -10.36 -15.90 -3.23
N PHE A 175 -10.96 -15.64 -2.08
CA PHE A 175 -10.29 -15.77 -0.80
C PHE A 175 -11.14 -16.54 0.20
N ASP A 176 -10.49 -17.41 0.96
CA ASP A 176 -11.09 -18.12 2.09
C ASP A 176 -10.72 -17.44 3.40
N LEU A 177 -11.67 -17.39 4.32
CA LEU A 177 -11.41 -16.95 5.69
C LEU A 177 -10.48 -17.95 6.38
N VAL A 178 -9.36 -17.45 6.91
CA VAL A 178 -8.41 -18.25 7.70
C VAL A 178 -8.75 -18.13 9.18
N GLU A 179 -8.79 -16.88 9.68
CA GLU A 179 -8.98 -16.61 11.10
C GLU A 179 -9.46 -15.17 11.36
N THR A 180 -10.04 -14.96 12.52
CA THR A 180 -10.28 -13.63 13.06
C THR A 180 -9.13 -13.30 14.02
N LEU A 181 -8.30 -12.32 13.64
CA LEU A 181 -7.13 -11.89 14.41
C LEU A 181 -7.51 -11.03 15.61
N ARG A 182 -8.58 -10.28 15.47
CA ARG A 182 -9.09 -9.40 16.53
C ARG A 182 -10.59 -9.17 16.34
N ASP A 183 -11.33 -9.11 17.42
CA ASP A 183 -12.78 -8.79 17.42
C ASP A 183 -13.10 -7.79 18.53
N GLU A 184 -13.46 -6.57 18.14
CA GLU A 184 -13.76 -5.44 19.01
C GLU A 184 -15.22 -4.99 18.80
N PRO A 185 -15.82 -4.23 19.71
CA PRO A 185 -17.19 -3.76 19.53
C PRO A 185 -17.44 -3.01 18.20
N GLU A 186 -16.50 -2.18 17.77
CA GLU A 186 -16.64 -1.34 16.57
C GLU A 186 -16.10 -1.95 15.29
N PHE A 187 -15.18 -2.92 15.38
CA PHE A 187 -14.55 -3.55 14.21
C PHE A 187 -14.03 -4.95 14.52
N LYS A 188 -13.74 -5.71 13.46
CA LYS A 188 -12.95 -6.95 13.55
C LYS A 188 -11.86 -6.93 12.50
N ILE A 189 -10.72 -7.57 12.79
CA ILE A 189 -9.63 -7.79 11.86
C ILE A 189 -9.62 -9.25 11.47
N VAL A 190 -9.66 -9.51 10.18
CA VAL A 190 -9.83 -10.85 9.61
C VAL A 190 -8.69 -11.11 8.62
N HIS A 191 -8.15 -12.31 8.67
CA HIS A 191 -7.17 -12.81 7.71
C HIS A 191 -7.85 -13.75 6.73
N TYR A 192 -7.69 -13.43 5.46
CA TYR A 192 -8.11 -14.27 4.34
C TYR A 192 -6.89 -14.74 3.56
N ARG A 193 -6.97 -15.94 3.01
CA ARG A 193 -5.97 -16.51 2.10
C ARG A 193 -6.60 -16.78 0.74
N ARG A 194 -5.83 -16.49 -0.30
CA ARG A 194 -6.26 -16.75 -1.66
C ARG A 194 -6.46 -18.25 -1.88
N ARG A 195 -7.59 -18.60 -2.44
CA ARG A 195 -7.83 -19.94 -2.96
C ARG A 195 -6.76 -20.27 -3.99
N SER A 196 -6.16 -21.45 -3.89
CA SER A 196 -5.30 -21.94 -4.97
C SER A 196 -6.12 -21.88 -6.25
N LEU A 197 -5.57 -21.22 -7.27
CA LEU A 197 -6.10 -21.41 -8.61
C LEU A 197 -5.97 -22.91 -8.86
N LEU A 198 -7.08 -23.62 -8.88
CA LEU A 198 -7.13 -24.95 -9.49
C LEU A 198 -6.61 -24.71 -10.91
N GLN A 199 -5.46 -25.29 -11.19
CA GLN A 199 -4.81 -25.30 -12.51
C GLN A 199 -5.74 -25.90 -13.56
#